data_7da99c4576c79cfc1f7116554ddd0e41
#
_entry.id   7da99c4576c79cfc1f7116554ddd0e41
#
_cell.length_a   1.000
_cell.length_b   1.000
_cell.length_c   1.000
_cell.angle_alpha   90.00
_cell.angle_beta   90.00
_cell.angle_gamma   90.00
#
_symmetry.space_group_name_H-M   'P 1'
#
loop_
_entity.id
_entity.type
_entity.pdbx_description
1 polymer ?
#
loop_
_entity_poly.entity_id
_entity_poly.type
_entity_poly.pdbx_seq_one_letter_code
_entity_poly.pdbx_strand_id
1 'polypeptide(L)'
;GKKIMTNLFKFMVVLSLSVTFLNAESTQAQAKALVEKGVEFCKKVGVEACIEEFNKPESEFVKDDLYIWANDFDGIITAHPKKPLKGKNLYRYKDKVGNQLFKNCIEKVKADGSGWVDYIWEHPTNGEQTLKTSFVIGIGKDQLIGAGVYK
;
A
#
# COMPACT_ATOMS: atom_id res chain seq x y z
N GLY A 1 -67.25 -27.88 30.79
CA GLY A 1 -66.16 -28.00 29.90
C GLY A 1 -65.07 -26.95 30.20
N LYS A 2 -63.90 -27.38 30.68
CA LYS A 2 -62.74 -26.47 30.87
C LYS A 2 -62.07 -26.29 29.53
N LYS A 3 -62.07 -25.04 29.01
CA LYS A 3 -61.27 -24.68 27.86
C LYS A 3 -59.84 -24.55 28.34
N ILE A 4 -58.95 -25.40 27.84
CA ILE A 4 -57.50 -25.29 27.98
C ILE A 4 -57.03 -24.31 26.93
N MET A 5 -56.65 -23.11 27.36
CA MET A 5 -55.99 -22.16 26.49
C MET A 5 -54.52 -22.55 26.41
N THR A 6 -54.12 -23.10 25.28
CA THR A 6 -52.73 -23.37 24.94
C THR A 6 -52.09 -22.05 24.46
N ASN A 7 -51.33 -21.43 25.34
CA ASN A 7 -50.48 -20.31 24.97
C ASN A 7 -49.33 -20.83 24.08
N LEU A 8 -49.46 -20.59 22.79
CA LEU A 8 -48.38 -20.84 21.83
C LEU A 8 -47.38 -19.69 21.93
N PHE A 9 -46.33 -19.85 22.73
CA PHE A 9 -45.20 -18.96 22.78
C PHE A 9 -44.41 -19.13 21.48
N LYS A 10 -44.62 -18.24 20.51
CA LYS A 10 -43.81 -18.17 19.32
C LYS A 10 -42.43 -17.62 19.71
N PHE A 11 -41.47 -18.51 19.86
CA PHE A 11 -40.03 -18.13 19.93
C PHE A 11 -39.61 -17.62 18.58
N MET A 12 -39.51 -16.29 18.46
CA MET A 12 -38.96 -15.62 17.30
C MET A 12 -37.43 -15.64 17.46
N VAL A 13 -36.77 -16.64 16.85
CA VAL A 13 -35.33 -16.70 16.76
C VAL A 13 -34.90 -15.59 15.77
N VAL A 14 -34.49 -14.47 16.30
CA VAL A 14 -33.83 -13.44 15.51
C VAL A 14 -32.40 -13.93 15.22
N LEU A 15 -32.23 -14.53 14.05
CA LEU A 15 -30.91 -14.86 13.53
C LEU A 15 -30.22 -13.57 13.15
N SER A 16 -29.45 -13.00 14.08
CA SER A 16 -28.56 -11.86 13.78
C SER A 16 -27.45 -12.34 12.85
N LEU A 17 -27.61 -12.05 11.57
CA LEU A 17 -26.56 -12.24 10.57
C LEU A 17 -25.47 -11.20 10.85
N SER A 18 -24.47 -11.58 11.62
CA SER A 18 -23.26 -10.76 11.80
C SER A 18 -22.50 -10.76 10.48
N VAL A 19 -22.71 -9.71 9.68
CA VAL A 19 -21.89 -9.48 8.51
C VAL A 19 -20.52 -9.00 9.02
N THR A 20 -19.60 -9.92 9.20
CA THR A 20 -18.19 -9.59 9.37
C THR A 20 -17.70 -9.06 8.04
N PHE A 21 -17.50 -7.75 7.95
CA PHE A 21 -16.73 -7.15 6.87
C PHE A 21 -15.28 -7.61 7.07
N LEU A 22 -14.91 -8.71 6.42
CA LEU A 22 -13.53 -9.06 6.19
C LEU A 22 -12.99 -7.99 5.24
N ASN A 23 -12.17 -7.07 5.76
CA ASN A 23 -11.37 -6.21 4.93
C ASN A 23 -10.44 -7.13 4.14
N ALA A 24 -10.75 -7.35 2.86
CA ALA A 24 -9.88 -8.11 1.98
C ALA A 24 -8.55 -7.38 1.84
N GLU A 25 -7.43 -8.11 2.04
CA GLU A 25 -6.10 -7.58 1.82
C GLU A 25 -5.96 -7.11 0.36
N SER A 26 -5.16 -6.05 0.16
CA SER A 26 -4.88 -5.53 -1.17
C SER A 26 -4.13 -6.55 -2.02
N THR A 27 -4.42 -6.60 -3.31
CA THR A 27 -3.80 -7.54 -4.25
C THR A 27 -2.64 -6.91 -5.02
N GLN A 28 -1.77 -7.73 -5.60
CA GLN A 28 -0.71 -7.27 -6.50
C GLN A 28 -1.28 -6.49 -7.70
N ALA A 29 -2.40 -6.94 -8.26
CA ALA A 29 -3.07 -6.23 -9.36
C ALA A 29 -3.51 -4.82 -8.94
N GLN A 30 -4.03 -4.66 -7.72
CA GLN A 30 -4.40 -3.35 -7.17
C GLN A 30 -3.16 -2.46 -6.93
N ALA A 31 -2.07 -3.02 -6.42
CA ALA A 31 -0.81 -2.28 -6.23
C ALA A 31 -0.26 -1.75 -7.56
N LYS A 32 -0.19 -2.61 -8.59
CA LYS A 32 0.23 -2.21 -9.92
C LYS A 32 -0.68 -1.14 -10.52
N ALA A 33 -1.99 -1.32 -10.44
CA ALA A 33 -2.97 -0.35 -10.94
C ALA A 33 -2.84 1.01 -10.25
N LEU A 34 -2.58 1.03 -8.93
CA LEU A 34 -2.35 2.26 -8.18
C LEU A 34 -1.10 3.01 -8.67
N VAL A 35 0.01 2.27 -8.90
CA VAL A 35 1.25 2.87 -9.42
C VAL A 35 1.04 3.41 -10.84
N GLU A 36 0.39 2.66 -11.71
CA GLU A 36 0.07 3.12 -13.07
C GLU A 36 -0.81 4.38 -13.06
N LYS A 37 -1.82 4.43 -12.18
CA LYS A 37 -2.61 5.65 -11.95
C LYS A 37 -1.74 6.81 -11.47
N GLY A 38 -0.78 6.55 -10.58
CA GLY A 38 0.19 7.53 -10.10
C GLY A 38 1.05 8.09 -11.24
N VAL A 39 1.52 7.24 -12.15
CA VAL A 39 2.28 7.67 -13.34
C VAL A 39 1.46 8.61 -14.21
N GLU A 40 0.22 8.26 -14.53
CA GLU A 40 -0.66 9.11 -15.34
C GLU A 40 -0.96 10.45 -14.64
N PHE A 41 -1.12 10.43 -13.32
CA PHE A 41 -1.27 11.65 -12.54
C PHE A 41 -0.01 12.54 -12.63
N CYS A 42 1.20 11.96 -12.47
CA CYS A 42 2.45 12.71 -12.61
C CYS A 42 2.64 13.31 -14.01
N LYS A 43 2.25 12.59 -15.06
CA LYS A 43 2.27 13.13 -16.44
C LYS A 43 1.37 14.34 -16.59
N LYS A 44 0.21 14.33 -15.91
CA LYS A 44 -0.79 15.40 -15.99
C LYS A 44 -0.39 16.67 -15.23
N VAL A 45 0.15 16.51 -14.00
CA VAL A 45 0.39 17.64 -13.09
C VAL A 45 1.86 18.01 -12.96
N GLY A 46 2.77 17.19 -13.47
CA GLY A 46 4.21 17.33 -13.29
C GLY A 46 4.74 16.55 -12.08
N VAL A 47 6.02 16.18 -12.12
CA VAL A 47 6.66 15.32 -11.11
C VAL A 47 6.62 15.94 -9.72
N GLU A 48 6.93 17.22 -9.59
CA GLU A 48 6.95 17.94 -8.31
C GLU A 48 5.58 17.92 -7.64
N ALA A 49 4.53 18.30 -8.35
CA ALA A 49 3.17 18.33 -7.83
C ALA A 49 2.63 16.94 -7.47
N CYS A 50 2.98 15.91 -8.26
CA CYS A 50 2.56 14.54 -7.93
C CYS A 50 3.28 14.01 -6.69
N ILE A 51 4.56 14.30 -6.49
CA ILE A 51 5.31 13.93 -5.28
C ILE A 51 4.68 14.58 -4.03
N GLU A 52 4.29 15.84 -4.12
CA GLU A 52 3.58 16.51 -3.02
C GLU A 52 2.28 15.80 -2.67
N GLU A 53 1.51 15.39 -3.68
CA GLU A 53 0.27 14.65 -3.46
C GLU A 53 0.52 13.30 -2.77
N PHE A 54 1.56 12.56 -3.18
CA PHE A 54 1.90 11.26 -2.58
C PHE A 54 2.36 11.34 -1.12
N ASN A 55 2.74 12.52 -0.63
CA ASN A 55 3.07 12.73 0.77
C ASN A 55 1.85 12.90 1.68
N LYS A 56 0.67 13.16 1.14
CA LYS A 56 -0.54 13.41 1.93
C LYS A 56 -1.14 12.10 2.44
N PRO A 57 -1.38 11.95 3.74
CA PRO A 57 -2.00 10.74 4.30
C PRO A 57 -3.42 10.47 3.79
N GLU A 58 -4.17 11.53 3.44
CA GLU A 58 -5.54 11.45 2.93
C GLU A 58 -5.64 11.45 1.40
N SER A 59 -4.52 11.29 0.72
CA SER A 59 -4.47 11.25 -0.75
C SER A 59 -5.27 10.08 -1.31
N GLU A 60 -5.80 10.25 -2.52
CA GLU A 60 -6.42 9.17 -3.29
C GLU A 60 -5.43 8.02 -3.64
N PHE A 61 -4.14 8.25 -3.43
CA PHE A 61 -3.08 7.25 -3.59
C PHE A 61 -2.73 6.50 -2.29
N VAL A 62 -3.57 6.65 -1.27
CA VAL A 62 -3.49 5.92 0.00
C VAL A 62 -4.84 5.27 0.27
N LYS A 63 -4.84 3.94 0.43
CA LYS A 63 -6.03 3.18 0.79
C LYS A 63 -5.65 2.03 1.72
N ASP A 64 -5.97 2.17 3.01
CA ASP A 64 -5.64 1.21 4.05
C ASP A 64 -4.12 0.90 4.10
N ASP A 65 -3.71 -0.33 3.78
CA ASP A 65 -2.33 -0.80 3.73
C ASP A 65 -1.62 -0.50 2.40
N LEU A 66 -2.38 -0.08 1.37
CA LEU A 66 -1.86 0.22 0.04
C LEU A 66 -1.62 1.72 -0.14
N TYR A 67 -0.39 2.09 -0.47
CA TYR A 67 0.01 3.49 -0.68
C TYR A 67 1.18 3.61 -1.64
N ILE A 68 1.28 4.76 -2.30
CA ILE A 68 2.45 5.12 -3.11
C ILE A 68 3.51 5.77 -2.23
N TRP A 69 4.77 5.33 -2.38
CA TRP A 69 5.95 6.08 -1.97
C TRP A 69 6.76 6.48 -3.19
N ALA A 70 7.68 7.42 -3.01
CA ALA A 70 8.62 7.86 -4.05
C ALA A 70 10.02 8.05 -3.48
N ASN A 71 11.03 7.78 -4.30
CA ASN A 71 12.41 8.16 -4.05
C ASN A 71 13.11 8.49 -5.36
N ASP A 72 14.20 9.28 -5.24
CA ASP A 72 15.08 9.52 -6.37
C ASP A 72 16.11 8.39 -6.56
N PHE A 73 16.91 8.48 -7.62
CA PHE A 73 17.93 7.46 -7.93
C PHE A 73 19.19 7.55 -7.06
N ASP A 74 19.32 8.59 -6.23
CA ASP A 74 20.33 8.68 -5.17
C ASP A 74 19.87 8.03 -3.86
N GLY A 75 18.61 7.58 -3.80
CA GLY A 75 18.00 6.90 -2.65
C GLY A 75 17.39 7.85 -1.64
N ILE A 76 17.21 9.13 -1.99
CA ILE A 76 16.51 10.10 -1.15
C ILE A 76 14.99 9.87 -1.28
N ILE A 77 14.33 9.65 -0.15
CA ILE A 77 12.88 9.50 -0.12
C ILE A 77 12.23 10.86 -0.39
N THR A 78 11.45 10.94 -1.44
CA THR A 78 10.74 12.17 -1.84
C THR A 78 9.28 12.16 -1.41
N ALA A 79 8.66 11.00 -1.26
CA ALA A 79 7.33 10.84 -0.69
C ALA A 79 7.18 9.56 0.13
N HIS A 80 6.54 9.68 1.31
CA HIS A 80 6.11 8.54 2.11
C HIS A 80 4.95 8.93 3.04
N PRO A 81 3.69 8.54 2.74
CA PRO A 81 2.53 9.02 3.49
C PRO A 81 2.35 8.38 4.88
N LYS A 82 3.00 7.23 5.14
CA LYS A 82 2.84 6.46 6.39
C LYS A 82 3.96 6.65 7.41
N LYS A 83 5.12 7.13 6.98
CA LYS A 83 6.32 7.30 7.83
C LYS A 83 7.03 8.61 7.53
N PRO A 84 7.65 9.26 8.52
CA PRO A 84 8.37 10.52 8.33
C PRO A 84 9.76 10.27 7.68
N LEU A 85 9.78 9.74 6.48
CA LEU A 85 11.00 9.36 5.76
C LEU A 85 11.43 10.38 4.71
N LYS A 86 10.58 11.34 4.35
CA LYS A 86 10.91 12.37 3.34
C LYS A 86 12.23 13.06 3.67
N GLY A 87 13.11 13.14 2.67
CA GLY A 87 14.44 13.76 2.78
C GLY A 87 15.54 12.83 3.32
N LYS A 88 15.21 11.63 3.81
CA LYS A 88 16.22 10.67 4.25
C LYS A 88 16.84 9.93 3.06
N ASN A 89 18.14 9.76 3.07
CA ASN A 89 18.83 8.89 2.12
C ASN A 89 18.82 7.45 2.63
N LEU A 90 18.08 6.58 1.97
CA LEU A 90 17.95 5.17 2.32
C LEU A 90 18.59 4.21 1.30
N TYR A 91 19.47 4.71 0.42
CA TYR A 91 20.14 3.88 -0.58
C TYR A 91 20.84 2.66 0.03
N ARG A 92 21.50 2.85 1.19
CA ARG A 92 22.22 1.78 1.91
C ARG A 92 21.40 1.08 3.00
N TYR A 93 20.15 1.48 3.15
CA TYR A 93 19.26 0.84 4.13
C TYR A 93 19.10 -0.63 3.81
N LYS A 94 19.23 -1.47 4.84
CA LYS A 94 18.99 -2.91 4.78
C LYS A 94 17.77 -3.26 5.60
N ASP A 95 16.91 -4.08 5.03
CA ASP A 95 15.82 -4.70 5.79
C ASP A 95 16.35 -5.78 6.74
N LYS A 96 15.47 -6.42 7.52
CA LYS A 96 15.84 -7.42 8.53
C LYS A 96 16.55 -8.66 7.99
N VAL A 97 16.43 -8.93 6.70
CA VAL A 97 17.11 -10.07 6.04
C VAL A 97 18.28 -9.63 5.14
N GLY A 98 18.65 -8.36 5.23
CA GLY A 98 19.83 -7.81 4.55
C GLY A 98 19.58 -7.29 3.14
N ASN A 99 18.33 -7.21 2.66
CA ASN A 99 18.02 -6.60 1.35
C ASN A 99 18.18 -5.09 1.38
N GLN A 100 18.92 -4.55 0.42
CA GLN A 100 19.00 -3.11 0.17
C GLN A 100 17.81 -2.69 -0.71
N LEU A 101 16.62 -2.62 -0.13
CA LEU A 101 15.37 -2.52 -0.88
C LEU A 101 15.30 -1.29 -1.80
N PHE A 102 15.74 -0.11 -1.37
CA PHE A 102 15.69 1.09 -2.22
C PHE A 102 16.69 1.02 -3.36
N LYS A 103 17.91 0.53 -3.10
CA LYS A 103 18.88 0.22 -4.14
C LYS A 103 18.32 -0.76 -5.17
N ASN A 104 17.70 -1.85 -4.70
CA ASN A 104 17.12 -2.88 -5.57
C ASN A 104 15.99 -2.30 -6.44
N CYS A 105 15.14 -1.43 -5.87
CA CYS A 105 14.10 -0.73 -6.64
C CYS A 105 14.70 0.18 -7.72
N ILE A 106 15.74 0.95 -7.38
CA ILE A 106 16.43 1.84 -8.32
C ILE A 106 17.07 1.02 -9.46
N GLU A 107 17.77 -0.07 -9.14
CA GLU A 107 18.38 -0.95 -10.12
C GLU A 107 17.33 -1.59 -11.04
N LYS A 108 16.20 -2.04 -10.49
CA LYS A 108 15.08 -2.59 -11.25
C LYS A 108 14.54 -1.57 -12.26
N VAL A 109 14.31 -0.34 -11.84
CA VAL A 109 13.79 0.72 -12.72
C VAL A 109 14.82 1.13 -13.77
N LYS A 110 16.11 1.25 -13.40
CA LYS A 110 17.17 1.57 -14.37
C LYS A 110 17.34 0.50 -15.43
N ALA A 111 17.20 -0.78 -15.07
CA ALA A 111 17.38 -1.90 -16.00
C ALA A 111 16.13 -2.12 -16.88
N ASP A 112 14.95 -2.11 -16.30
CA ASP A 112 13.72 -2.59 -16.92
C ASP A 112 12.62 -1.51 -17.06
N GLY A 113 12.81 -0.33 -16.50
CA GLY A 113 11.81 0.75 -16.42
C GLY A 113 10.76 0.53 -15.33
N SER A 114 10.42 -0.72 -15.02
CA SER A 114 9.47 -1.12 -13.99
C SER A 114 9.66 -2.58 -13.59
N GLY A 115 9.03 -2.99 -12.50
CA GLY A 115 8.98 -4.40 -12.10
C GLY A 115 8.63 -4.59 -10.63
N TRP A 116 8.64 -5.86 -10.21
CA TRP A 116 8.37 -6.26 -8.84
C TRP A 116 9.66 -6.42 -8.04
N VAL A 117 9.65 -5.97 -6.78
CA VAL A 117 10.74 -6.10 -5.83
C VAL A 117 10.21 -6.61 -4.50
N ASP A 118 10.82 -7.65 -3.96
CA ASP A 118 10.46 -8.25 -2.66
C ASP A 118 11.43 -7.77 -1.57
N TYR A 119 10.89 -7.47 -0.38
CA TYR A 119 11.65 -7.02 0.79
C TYR A 119 10.82 -7.14 2.07
N ILE A 120 11.45 -6.96 3.22
CA ILE A 120 10.76 -6.90 4.51
C ILE A 120 10.47 -5.44 4.86
N TRP A 121 9.23 -5.15 5.23
CA TRP A 121 8.79 -3.82 5.66
C TRP A 121 7.80 -3.89 6.81
N GLU A 122 7.73 -2.83 7.58
CA GLU A 122 6.76 -2.72 8.66
C GLU A 122 5.34 -2.56 8.11
N HIS A 123 4.46 -3.48 8.52
CA HIS A 123 3.05 -3.41 8.16
C HIS A 123 2.39 -2.20 8.83
N PRO A 124 1.70 -1.32 8.08
CA PRO A 124 1.18 -0.06 8.62
C PRO A 124 0.04 -0.23 9.62
N THR A 125 -0.61 -1.40 9.65
CA THR A 125 -1.74 -1.66 10.54
C THR A 125 -1.30 -2.19 11.91
N ASN A 126 -0.30 -3.10 11.96
CA ASN A 126 0.10 -3.80 13.20
C ASN A 126 1.56 -3.58 13.61
N GLY A 127 2.37 -2.91 12.77
CA GLY A 127 3.79 -2.64 13.05
C GLY A 127 4.71 -3.85 12.88
N GLU A 128 4.21 -5.00 12.43
CA GLU A 128 5.02 -6.19 12.24
C GLU A 128 5.90 -6.10 11.00
N GLN A 129 7.13 -6.62 11.11
CA GLN A 129 8.03 -6.76 9.97
C GLN A 129 7.56 -7.94 9.11
N THR A 130 7.05 -7.61 7.94
CA THR A 130 6.34 -8.56 7.07
C THR A 130 6.92 -8.53 5.66
N LEU A 131 6.91 -9.67 4.99
CA LEU A 131 7.28 -9.73 3.58
C LEU A 131 6.33 -8.88 2.76
N LYS A 132 6.89 -7.97 1.95
CA LYS A 132 6.18 -7.09 1.05
C LYS A 132 6.70 -7.27 -0.37
N THR A 133 5.80 -7.30 -1.33
CA THR A 133 6.16 -7.21 -2.75
C THR A 133 5.60 -5.93 -3.33
N SER A 134 6.45 -5.15 -3.99
CA SER A 134 6.07 -3.85 -4.55
C SER A 134 6.33 -3.77 -6.04
N PHE A 135 5.37 -3.20 -6.76
CA PHE A 135 5.58 -2.77 -8.13
C PHE A 135 6.19 -1.38 -8.12
N VAL A 136 7.28 -1.20 -8.84
CA VAL A 136 7.99 0.07 -8.98
C VAL A 136 8.09 0.47 -10.44
N ILE A 137 8.04 1.77 -10.71
CA ILE A 137 8.14 2.33 -12.06
C ILE A 137 8.84 3.70 -12.00
N GLY A 138 9.63 4.02 -13.01
CA GLY A 138 10.28 5.31 -13.14
C GLY A 138 9.30 6.43 -13.50
N ILE A 139 9.53 7.60 -12.92
CA ILE A 139 8.87 8.86 -13.28
C ILE A 139 9.90 9.97 -13.50
N GLY A 140 9.62 10.87 -14.43
CA GLY A 140 10.58 11.92 -14.75
C GLY A 140 11.91 11.36 -15.23
N LYS A 141 13.01 12.02 -14.86
CA LYS A 141 14.37 11.64 -15.29
C LYS A 141 15.07 10.70 -14.32
N ASP A 142 14.83 10.86 -13.02
CA ASP A 142 15.67 10.32 -11.94
C ASP A 142 14.88 9.91 -10.68
N GLN A 143 13.58 9.67 -10.82
CA GLN A 143 12.74 9.24 -9.71
C GLN A 143 11.95 7.98 -10.05
N LEU A 144 11.50 7.31 -9.01
CA LEU A 144 10.57 6.19 -9.09
C LEU A 144 9.45 6.33 -8.07
N ILE A 145 8.34 5.71 -8.37
CA ILE A 145 7.24 5.46 -7.43
C ILE A 145 6.99 3.97 -7.28
N GLY A 146 6.46 3.58 -6.16
CA GLY A 146 6.11 2.20 -5.89
C GLY A 146 4.93 2.06 -4.95
N ALA A 147 4.26 0.94 -5.05
CA ALA A 147 3.25 0.48 -4.11
C ALA A 147 3.30 -1.05 -4.02
N GLY A 148 2.98 -1.58 -2.85
CA GLY A 148 3.09 -3.02 -2.66
C GLY A 148 2.11 -3.58 -1.65
N VAL A 149 2.05 -4.91 -1.66
CA VAL A 149 1.17 -5.70 -0.80
C VAL A 149 1.99 -6.60 0.12
N TYR A 150 1.46 -6.85 1.29
CA TYR A 150 2.05 -7.72 2.31
C TYR A 150 1.59 -9.17 2.07
N LYS A 151 2.46 -10.14 2.40
CA LYS A 151 2.23 -11.57 2.23
C LYS A 151 2.14 -12.29 3.56
#